data_2be145298f8218455f8a27ee2cdd32fb
#
_entry.id   2be145298f8218455f8a27ee2cdd32fb
#
_cell.length_a   1.000
_cell.length_b   1.000
_cell.length_c   1.000
_cell.angle_alpha   90.00
_cell.angle_beta   90.00
_cell.angle_gamma   90.00
#
_symmetry.space_group_name_H-M   'P 1'
#
loop_
_entity.id
_entity.type
_entity.pdbx_description
1 polymer ?
#
loop_
_entity_poly.entity_id
_entity_poly.type
_entity_poly.pdbx_seq_one_letter_code
_entity_poly.pdbx_strand_id
1 'polypeptide(L)'
;MTKPNAKKRHDTNMTNTDEQESQPAYRSGFIAVVGRPNVGKSTLINALIGKQVAIASSRPETTRKAIRGILTTDHAQLVLVDTPGIHRPRTLLGQRLNDIVEESLSDIDAIAFLLPADQEIGPGDKRILSRLRTDFATKGEDGTFAWKVPLIAIVTKIDQLGRQQLIDKLIEINEFADFSDIVPVSALGHDNLDEVRQVLIDNTPEGPQMYPDDQVSEERPEDTIAELIRGAFLEELDDELPHSLAVVVDSIERPEDNESGQSYEGKIQVMVSVYVERDSQKPIIIGRGAEHLVRVKKKLRSPVNRI
;
A
#
# COMPACT_ATOMS: atom_id res chain seq x y z
N MET A 1 59.59 54.16 -47.50
CA MET A 1 59.58 52.70 -47.78
C MET A 1 59.00 52.02 -46.56
N THR A 2 57.77 51.69 -46.65
CA THR A 2 56.84 51.47 -45.58
C THR A 2 56.71 49.98 -45.29
N LYS A 3 56.87 49.53 -44.04
CA LYS A 3 56.54 48.18 -43.56
C LYS A 3 55.05 48.12 -43.20
N PRO A 4 54.35 47.06 -43.51
CA PRO A 4 52.97 46.84 -43.02
C PRO A 4 52.92 46.17 -41.65
N ASN A 5 51.95 46.58 -40.92
CA ASN A 5 51.60 46.32 -39.56
C ASN A 5 50.93 44.96 -39.40
N ALA A 6 51.42 44.10 -38.51
CA ALA A 6 50.80 42.77 -38.18
C ALA A 6 49.70 42.91 -37.09
N LYS A 7 48.49 42.70 -37.47
CA LYS A 7 47.35 42.60 -36.55
C LYS A 7 47.40 41.27 -35.70
N LYS A 8 47.53 41.42 -34.40
CA LYS A 8 47.29 40.36 -33.41
C LYS A 8 45.83 39.95 -33.46
N ARG A 9 45.57 38.68 -33.72
CA ARG A 9 44.28 38.05 -33.49
C ARG A 9 44.18 37.74 -32.01
N HIS A 10 43.14 38.23 -31.33
CA HIS A 10 42.70 37.78 -30.03
C HIS A 10 41.86 36.52 -30.24
N ASP A 11 42.39 35.36 -29.85
CA ASP A 11 41.60 34.13 -29.66
C ASP A 11 40.85 34.30 -28.35
N THR A 12 39.55 34.51 -28.45
CA THR A 12 38.62 34.48 -27.35
C THR A 12 38.25 32.99 -27.15
N ASN A 13 38.91 32.35 -26.21
CA ASN A 13 38.54 31.02 -25.75
C ASN A 13 37.21 31.13 -24.98
N MET A 14 36.08 30.83 -25.62
CA MET A 14 34.81 30.60 -24.98
C MET A 14 34.89 29.19 -24.33
N THR A 15 35.13 29.18 -23.05
CA THR A 15 34.85 27.96 -22.22
C THR A 15 33.35 27.78 -22.16
N ASN A 16 32.82 26.89 -22.97
CA ASN A 16 31.52 26.30 -22.78
C ASN A 16 31.59 25.47 -21.48
N THR A 17 31.11 26.02 -20.39
CA THR A 17 30.70 25.27 -19.23
C THR A 17 29.33 24.67 -19.57
N ASP A 18 29.35 23.45 -20.09
CA ASP A 18 28.16 22.58 -20.11
C ASP A 18 27.79 22.35 -18.63
N GLU A 19 26.87 23.13 -18.12
CA GLU A 19 26.09 22.80 -16.94
C GLU A 19 25.21 21.59 -17.35
N GLN A 20 25.77 20.37 -17.23
CA GLN A 20 24.98 19.19 -17.19
C GLN A 20 24.13 19.30 -15.93
N GLU A 21 22.87 19.68 -16.07
CA GLU A 21 21.84 19.43 -15.07
C GLU A 21 21.88 17.92 -14.80
N SER A 22 22.47 17.56 -13.67
CA SER A 22 22.46 16.16 -13.22
C SER A 22 21.01 15.80 -12.98
N GLN A 23 20.48 14.88 -13.78
CA GLN A 23 19.17 14.30 -13.51
C GLN A 23 19.16 13.82 -12.05
N PRO A 24 18.08 14.08 -11.30
CA PRO A 24 17.99 13.62 -9.93
C PRO A 24 18.22 12.10 -9.88
N ALA A 25 19.02 11.66 -8.91
CA ALA A 25 19.31 10.24 -8.75
C ALA A 25 18.01 9.47 -8.52
N TYR A 26 17.87 8.32 -9.19
CA TYR A 26 16.69 7.45 -9.02
C TYR A 26 16.61 6.95 -7.59
N ARG A 27 15.40 6.94 -7.00
CA ARG A 27 15.16 6.50 -5.63
C ARG A 27 14.34 5.22 -5.62
N SER A 28 14.71 4.26 -4.79
CA SER A 28 13.94 3.04 -4.65
C SER A 28 14.06 2.47 -3.24
N GLY A 29 12.94 1.93 -2.72
CA GLY A 29 12.95 1.35 -1.38
C GLY A 29 11.61 0.75 -0.98
N PHE A 30 11.66 0.05 0.15
CA PHE A 30 10.53 -0.61 0.77
C PHE A 30 9.94 0.28 1.87
N ILE A 31 8.64 0.55 1.79
CA ILE A 31 7.91 1.38 2.75
C ILE A 31 6.89 0.54 3.48
N ALA A 32 7.08 0.36 4.79
CA ALA A 32 6.09 -0.31 5.62
C ALA A 32 4.89 0.60 5.88
N VAL A 33 3.71 0.16 5.47
CA VAL A 33 2.44 0.85 5.75
C VAL A 33 1.81 0.24 6.99
N VAL A 34 1.91 0.92 8.12
CA VAL A 34 1.49 0.42 9.43
C VAL A 34 0.34 1.25 10.01
N GLY A 35 -0.45 0.65 10.87
CA GLY A 35 -1.59 1.31 11.52
C GLY A 35 -2.61 0.31 12.01
N ARG A 36 -3.55 0.78 12.84
CA ARG A 36 -4.67 -0.05 13.33
C ARG A 36 -5.50 -0.64 12.17
N PRO A 37 -6.29 -1.66 12.41
CA PRO A 37 -7.31 -2.09 11.44
C PRO A 37 -8.23 -0.91 11.07
N ASN A 38 -8.68 -0.85 9.82
CA ASN A 38 -9.65 0.11 9.29
C ASN A 38 -9.21 1.60 9.30
N VAL A 39 -7.92 1.89 9.46
CA VAL A 39 -7.39 3.27 9.33
C VAL A 39 -7.20 3.71 7.88
N GLY A 40 -7.36 2.80 6.91
CA GLY A 40 -7.29 3.12 5.48
C GLY A 40 -6.01 2.67 4.78
N LYS A 41 -5.21 1.72 5.33
CA LYS A 41 -3.96 1.22 4.72
C LYS A 41 -4.14 0.76 3.28
N SER A 42 -4.91 -0.28 3.06
CA SER A 42 -5.16 -0.84 1.72
C SER A 42 -5.83 0.16 0.77
N THR A 43 -6.69 1.04 1.29
CA THR A 43 -7.32 2.12 0.50
C THR A 43 -6.28 3.11 0.00
N LEU A 44 -5.35 3.52 0.88
CA LEU A 44 -4.27 4.44 0.52
C LEU A 44 -3.32 3.81 -0.50
N ILE A 45 -2.89 2.57 -0.29
CA ILE A 45 -2.01 1.84 -1.22
C ILE A 45 -2.66 1.78 -2.62
N ASN A 46 -3.93 1.39 -2.70
CA ASN A 46 -4.66 1.34 -3.97
C ASN A 46 -4.77 2.72 -4.64
N ALA A 47 -5.01 3.78 -3.85
CA ALA A 47 -5.11 5.14 -4.37
C ALA A 47 -3.76 5.67 -4.88
N LEU A 48 -2.66 5.36 -4.20
CA LEU A 48 -1.31 5.75 -4.62
C LEU A 48 -0.89 5.05 -5.91
N ILE A 49 -1.18 3.75 -6.04
CA ILE A 49 -0.82 2.94 -7.21
C ILE A 49 -1.79 3.19 -8.39
N GLY A 50 -3.03 3.61 -8.10
CA GLY A 50 -4.08 3.79 -9.11
C GLY A 50 -4.71 2.49 -9.60
N LYS A 51 -4.36 1.34 -8.99
CA LYS A 51 -4.93 0.01 -9.26
C LYS A 51 -5.27 -0.69 -7.95
N GLN A 52 -6.15 -1.69 -8.04
CA GLN A 52 -6.53 -2.47 -6.85
C GLN A 52 -5.54 -3.62 -6.63
N VAL A 53 -4.60 -3.44 -5.74
CA VAL A 53 -3.59 -4.43 -5.35
C VAL A 53 -3.82 -4.99 -3.94
N ALA A 54 -4.49 -4.23 -3.07
CA ALA A 54 -4.81 -4.63 -1.70
C ALA A 54 -6.33 -4.61 -1.45
N ILE A 55 -6.81 -5.50 -0.55
CA ILE A 55 -8.22 -5.53 -0.20
C ILE A 55 -8.56 -4.39 0.75
N ALA A 56 -9.41 -3.47 0.30
CA ALA A 56 -10.02 -2.47 1.15
C ALA A 56 -11.37 -3.00 1.65
N SER A 57 -11.50 -3.32 2.94
CA SER A 57 -12.76 -3.72 3.56
C SER A 57 -12.96 -2.97 4.88
N SER A 58 -14.22 -2.77 5.24
CA SER A 58 -14.61 -2.16 6.52
C SER A 58 -14.41 -3.10 7.72
N ARG A 59 -14.17 -4.40 7.48
CA ARG A 59 -13.98 -5.40 8.55
C ARG A 59 -12.51 -5.51 8.96
N PRO A 60 -12.22 -5.75 10.25
CA PRO A 60 -10.86 -5.99 10.73
C PRO A 60 -10.29 -7.32 10.17
N GLU A 61 -8.96 -7.43 10.13
CA GLU A 61 -8.23 -8.63 9.70
C GLU A 61 -8.47 -9.05 8.24
N THR A 62 -8.67 -8.07 7.35
CA THR A 62 -8.84 -8.34 5.91
C THR A 62 -7.55 -8.79 5.24
N THR A 63 -6.42 -8.21 5.61
CA THR A 63 -5.11 -8.55 5.05
C THR A 63 -4.50 -9.71 5.83
N ARG A 64 -4.37 -10.87 5.18
CA ARG A 64 -3.80 -12.10 5.77
C ARG A 64 -2.38 -12.39 5.31
N LYS A 65 -1.93 -11.76 4.23
CA LYS A 65 -0.57 -11.79 3.71
C LYS A 65 -0.05 -10.37 3.65
N ALA A 66 1.25 -10.18 3.79
CA ALA A 66 1.85 -8.90 3.46
C ALA A 66 1.77 -8.70 1.95
N ILE A 67 0.97 -7.75 1.51
CA ILE A 67 0.82 -7.42 0.09
C ILE A 67 1.83 -6.34 -0.24
N ARG A 68 2.61 -6.56 -1.29
CA ARG A 68 3.56 -5.59 -1.80
C ARG A 68 3.00 -4.94 -3.06
N GLY A 69 2.61 -3.66 -2.90
CA GLY A 69 2.18 -2.83 -4.02
C GLY A 69 3.34 -2.00 -4.55
N ILE A 70 3.53 -1.96 -5.86
CA ILE A 70 4.65 -1.29 -6.51
C ILE A 70 4.14 -0.01 -7.17
N LEU A 71 4.70 1.13 -6.74
CA LEU A 71 4.47 2.44 -7.32
C LEU A 71 5.72 2.86 -8.08
N THR A 72 5.65 2.91 -9.40
CA THR A 72 6.74 3.37 -10.28
C THR A 72 6.43 4.76 -10.84
N THR A 73 7.42 5.63 -10.80
CA THR A 73 7.43 6.96 -11.41
C THR A 73 8.69 7.12 -12.28
N ASP A 74 8.81 8.23 -13.01
CA ASP A 74 9.98 8.48 -13.88
C ASP A 74 11.32 8.50 -13.12
N HIS A 75 11.30 8.75 -11.81
CA HIS A 75 12.51 8.96 -11.01
C HIS A 75 12.51 8.21 -9.66
N ALA A 76 11.49 7.38 -9.41
CA ALA A 76 11.44 6.59 -8.19
C ALA A 76 10.59 5.32 -8.33
N GLN A 77 10.89 4.32 -7.50
CA GLN A 77 10.07 3.13 -7.33
C GLN A 77 9.90 2.79 -5.85
N LEU A 78 8.67 2.83 -5.35
CA LEU A 78 8.34 2.54 -3.97
C LEU A 78 7.61 1.20 -3.89
N VAL A 79 8.09 0.31 -3.03
CA VAL A 79 7.40 -0.93 -2.70
C VAL A 79 6.65 -0.74 -1.40
N LEU A 80 5.33 -0.55 -1.51
CA LEU A 80 4.44 -0.32 -0.38
C LEU A 80 4.02 -1.67 0.22
N VAL A 81 4.49 -1.97 1.42
CA VAL A 81 4.20 -3.23 2.11
C VAL A 81 2.97 -3.04 2.99
N ASP A 82 1.81 -3.58 2.56
CA ASP A 82 0.59 -3.61 3.39
C ASP A 82 0.75 -4.69 4.47
N THR A 83 1.04 -4.25 5.67
CA THR A 83 1.17 -5.16 6.80
C THR A 83 -0.22 -5.49 7.38
N PRO A 84 -0.50 -6.77 7.74
CA PRO A 84 -1.63 -7.08 8.59
C PRO A 84 -1.64 -6.15 9.80
N GLY A 85 -2.80 -5.62 10.18
CA GLY A 85 -2.87 -4.65 11.29
C GLY A 85 -2.24 -5.24 12.56
N ILE A 86 -1.22 -4.56 13.11
CA ILE A 86 -0.56 -4.98 14.35
C ILE A 86 -1.57 -4.95 15.48
N HIS A 87 -2.00 -6.12 15.94
CA HIS A 87 -2.98 -6.24 17.02
C HIS A 87 -2.53 -7.29 18.05
N ARG A 88 -3.18 -7.31 19.19
CA ARG A 88 -2.88 -8.33 20.21
C ARG A 88 -3.40 -9.69 19.72
N PRO A 89 -2.53 -10.67 19.45
CA PRO A 89 -2.97 -11.98 18.96
C PRO A 89 -3.82 -12.67 20.02
N ARG A 90 -5.03 -13.07 19.64
CA ARG A 90 -5.92 -13.86 20.48
C ARG A 90 -6.03 -15.31 19.99
N THR A 91 -5.51 -15.59 18.81
CA THR A 91 -5.57 -16.88 18.12
C THR A 91 -4.20 -17.25 17.55
N LEU A 92 -3.99 -18.52 17.22
CA LEU A 92 -2.80 -18.99 16.49
C LEU A 92 -2.66 -18.30 15.13
N LEU A 93 -3.77 -18.00 14.46
CA LEU A 93 -3.77 -17.23 13.21
C LEU A 93 -3.22 -15.81 13.45
N GLY A 94 -3.67 -15.12 14.51
CA GLY A 94 -3.17 -13.80 14.87
C GLY A 94 -1.67 -13.80 15.22
N GLN A 95 -1.14 -14.87 15.82
CA GLN A 95 0.30 -15.04 16.04
C GLN A 95 1.05 -15.14 14.71
N ARG A 96 0.62 -16.02 13.80
CA ARG A 96 1.25 -16.15 12.47
C ARG A 96 1.20 -14.86 11.64
N LEU A 97 0.12 -14.08 11.76
CA LEU A 97 0.02 -12.78 11.11
C LEU A 97 1.06 -11.79 11.67
N ASN A 98 1.32 -11.81 12.97
CA ASN A 98 2.39 -10.98 13.55
C ASN A 98 3.79 -11.43 13.10
N ASP A 99 4.02 -12.75 12.95
CA ASP A 99 5.30 -13.29 12.46
C ASP A 99 5.55 -12.83 11.00
N ILE A 100 4.52 -12.84 10.15
CA ILE A 100 4.57 -12.31 8.77
C ILE A 100 4.91 -10.81 8.77
N VAL A 101 4.33 -10.03 9.69
CA VAL A 101 4.67 -8.60 9.85
C VAL A 101 6.14 -8.43 10.20
N GLU A 102 6.67 -9.22 11.15
CA GLU A 102 8.08 -9.16 11.55
C GLU A 102 9.03 -9.45 10.39
N GLU A 103 8.75 -10.51 9.63
CA GLU A 103 9.54 -10.87 8.45
C GLU A 103 9.47 -9.80 7.36
N SER A 104 8.29 -9.19 7.15
CA SER A 104 8.07 -8.15 6.14
C SER A 104 8.69 -6.80 6.50
N LEU A 105 9.04 -6.59 7.77
CA LEU A 105 9.63 -5.34 8.28
C LEU A 105 11.15 -5.40 8.41
N SER A 106 11.82 -6.51 8.05
CA SER A 106 13.26 -6.67 8.27
C SER A 106 14.12 -5.72 7.43
N ASP A 107 13.69 -5.38 6.22
CA ASP A 107 14.47 -4.65 5.23
C ASP A 107 13.70 -3.44 4.66
N ILE A 108 13.08 -2.64 5.54
CA ILE A 108 12.35 -1.43 5.14
C ILE A 108 13.25 -0.19 5.20
N ASP A 109 12.99 0.75 4.29
CA ASP A 109 13.70 2.02 4.17
C ASP A 109 12.96 3.18 4.85
N ALA A 110 11.63 3.09 4.97
CA ALA A 110 10.79 4.08 5.66
C ALA A 110 9.51 3.45 6.23
N ILE A 111 8.90 4.12 7.19
CA ILE A 111 7.65 3.72 7.83
C ILE A 111 6.58 4.78 7.61
N ALA A 112 5.49 4.42 6.94
CA ALA A 112 4.28 5.21 6.83
C ALA A 112 3.30 4.77 7.94
N PHE A 113 3.19 5.55 9.00
CA PHE A 113 2.28 5.27 10.12
C PHE A 113 0.96 5.99 9.90
N LEU A 114 -0.10 5.24 9.65
CA LEU A 114 -1.43 5.76 9.38
C LEU A 114 -2.21 6.03 10.66
N LEU A 115 -2.64 7.28 10.81
CA LEU A 115 -3.45 7.78 11.92
C LEU A 115 -4.73 8.40 11.35
N PRO A 116 -5.92 7.84 11.62
CA PRO A 116 -7.16 8.36 11.06
C PRO A 116 -7.56 9.67 11.74
N ALA A 117 -7.94 10.68 10.96
CA ALA A 117 -8.31 11.99 11.46
C ALA A 117 -9.62 11.96 12.27
N ASP A 118 -10.54 11.07 11.90
CA ASP A 118 -11.87 10.88 12.50
C ASP A 118 -11.85 10.14 13.86
N GLN A 119 -10.68 9.77 14.39
CA GLN A 119 -10.55 9.00 15.63
C GLN A 119 -9.44 9.57 16.52
N GLU A 120 -9.59 9.38 17.83
CA GLU A 120 -8.54 9.72 18.79
C GLU A 120 -7.34 8.77 18.72
N ILE A 121 -6.15 9.27 19.10
CA ILE A 121 -4.96 8.45 19.26
C ILE A 121 -5.16 7.53 20.48
N GLY A 122 -5.46 6.28 20.20
CA GLY A 122 -5.87 5.31 21.18
C GLY A 122 -4.77 4.37 21.66
N PRO A 123 -5.10 3.41 22.54
CA PRO A 123 -4.14 2.39 23.03
C PRO A 123 -3.54 1.53 21.92
N GLY A 124 -4.26 1.35 20.80
CA GLY A 124 -3.78 0.63 19.62
C GLY A 124 -2.60 1.35 18.97
N ASP A 125 -2.72 2.66 18.74
CA ASP A 125 -1.68 3.49 18.13
C ASP A 125 -0.44 3.55 19.02
N LYS A 126 -0.65 3.74 20.34
CA LYS A 126 0.44 3.73 21.33
C LYS A 126 1.20 2.39 21.35
N ARG A 127 0.49 1.27 21.17
CA ARG A 127 1.12 -0.06 21.11
C ARG A 127 1.95 -0.22 19.82
N ILE A 128 1.40 0.20 18.68
CA ILE A 128 2.13 0.17 17.41
C ILE A 128 3.39 1.02 17.52
N LEU A 129 3.29 2.27 17.99
CA LEU A 129 4.44 3.14 18.20
C LEU A 129 5.49 2.52 19.13
N SER A 130 5.05 1.91 20.25
CA SER A 130 5.95 1.23 21.18
C SER A 130 6.72 0.09 20.52
N ARG A 131 6.05 -0.68 19.65
CA ARG A 131 6.70 -1.74 18.88
C ARG A 131 7.69 -1.19 17.87
N LEU A 132 7.29 -0.19 17.08
CA LEU A 132 8.17 0.46 16.11
C LEU A 132 9.42 1.03 16.78
N ARG A 133 9.28 1.62 17.98
CA ARG A 133 10.43 2.09 18.77
C ARG A 133 11.38 0.95 19.17
N THR A 134 10.84 -0.21 19.52
CA THR A 134 11.65 -1.38 19.87
C THR A 134 12.44 -1.90 18.67
N ASP A 135 11.81 -1.96 17.50
CA ASP A 135 12.39 -2.60 16.33
C ASP A 135 13.26 -1.63 15.51
N PHE A 136 12.83 -0.35 15.40
CA PHE A 136 13.41 0.65 14.49
C PHE A 136 13.98 1.90 15.16
N ALA A 137 14.10 1.95 16.48
CA ALA A 137 14.73 3.08 17.15
C ALA A 137 15.78 2.65 18.17
N THR A 138 16.73 3.54 18.41
CA THR A 138 17.69 3.41 19.49
C THR A 138 17.30 4.39 20.60
N LYS A 139 17.20 3.92 21.83
CA LYS A 139 16.89 4.76 22.97
C LYS A 139 18.17 5.44 23.47
N GLY A 140 18.17 6.78 23.49
CA GLY A 140 19.22 7.58 24.09
C GLY A 140 19.21 7.53 25.63
N GLU A 141 20.31 7.96 26.25
CA GLU A 141 20.43 8.04 27.71
C GLU A 141 19.47 9.06 28.34
N ASP A 142 19.10 10.09 27.59
CA ASP A 142 18.12 11.13 27.94
C ASP A 142 16.65 10.67 27.77
N GLY A 143 16.42 9.45 27.30
CA GLY A 143 15.11 8.88 27.05
C GLY A 143 14.52 9.22 25.69
N THR A 144 15.21 9.96 24.84
CA THR A 144 14.83 10.22 23.44
C THR A 144 14.97 8.97 22.59
N PHE A 145 14.30 8.94 21.43
CA PHE A 145 14.38 7.86 20.46
C PHE A 145 14.97 8.39 19.15
N ALA A 146 16.08 7.81 18.71
CA ALA A 146 16.65 8.05 17.38
C ALA A 146 16.16 6.95 16.43
N TRP A 147 15.39 7.33 15.43
CA TRP A 147 14.87 6.40 14.41
C TRP A 147 15.97 5.96 13.45
N LYS A 148 16.05 4.67 13.15
CA LYS A 148 16.99 4.07 12.18
C LYS A 148 16.53 4.30 10.73
N VAL A 149 15.22 4.44 10.54
CA VAL A 149 14.56 4.75 9.27
C VAL A 149 13.55 5.88 9.50
N PRO A 150 13.22 6.70 8.50
CA PRO A 150 12.22 7.76 8.62
C PRO A 150 10.87 7.20 9.09
N LEU A 151 10.25 7.87 10.07
CA LEU A 151 8.88 7.61 10.52
C LEU A 151 7.99 8.75 10.07
N ILE A 152 7.07 8.47 9.14
CA ILE A 152 6.18 9.44 8.51
C ILE A 152 4.77 9.22 9.01
N ALA A 153 4.10 10.26 9.52
CA ALA A 153 2.69 10.20 9.87
C ALA A 153 1.82 10.48 8.64
N ILE A 154 0.96 9.55 8.27
CA ILE A 154 -0.06 9.75 7.25
C ILE A 154 -1.41 9.91 7.94
N VAL A 155 -1.94 11.14 7.94
CA VAL A 155 -3.22 11.47 8.59
C VAL A 155 -4.34 11.20 7.60
N THR A 156 -4.99 10.05 7.73
CA THR A 156 -5.99 9.56 6.77
C THR A 156 -7.40 10.10 7.08
N LYS A 157 -8.32 10.00 6.10
CA LYS A 157 -9.75 10.34 6.21
C LYS A 157 -10.00 11.81 6.59
N ILE A 158 -9.19 12.72 6.08
CA ILE A 158 -9.35 14.16 6.38
C ILE A 158 -10.68 14.73 5.86
N ASP A 159 -11.32 14.06 4.90
CA ASP A 159 -12.65 14.37 4.38
C ASP A 159 -13.76 14.28 5.44
N GLN A 160 -13.49 13.63 6.58
CA GLN A 160 -14.43 13.50 7.68
C GLN A 160 -14.40 14.69 8.65
N LEU A 161 -13.44 15.62 8.54
CA LEU A 161 -13.22 16.72 9.47
C LEU A 161 -13.37 18.10 8.82
N GLY A 162 -13.83 19.05 9.61
CA GLY A 162 -13.74 20.48 9.28
C GLY A 162 -12.30 21.00 9.46
N ARG A 163 -12.01 22.14 8.81
CA ARG A 163 -10.66 22.73 8.79
C ARG A 163 -10.03 22.92 10.18
N GLN A 164 -10.80 23.42 11.16
CA GLN A 164 -10.27 23.65 12.52
C GLN A 164 -9.94 22.33 13.21
N GLN A 165 -10.83 21.35 13.12
CA GLN A 165 -10.64 20.01 13.70
C GLN A 165 -9.39 19.32 13.11
N LEU A 166 -9.13 19.52 11.81
CA LEU A 166 -7.93 18.99 11.16
C LEU A 166 -6.66 19.65 11.73
N ILE A 167 -6.66 20.96 11.94
CA ILE A 167 -5.52 21.66 12.55
C ILE A 167 -5.24 21.11 13.95
N ASP A 168 -6.27 20.99 14.78
CA ASP A 168 -6.16 20.48 16.15
C ASP A 168 -5.61 19.03 16.13
N LYS A 169 -6.06 18.22 15.15
CA LYS A 169 -5.60 16.84 14.98
C LYS A 169 -4.14 16.75 14.55
N LEU A 170 -3.70 17.63 13.67
CA LEU A 170 -2.29 17.68 13.24
C LEU A 170 -1.36 18.05 14.41
N ILE A 171 -1.81 18.97 15.30
CA ILE A 171 -1.10 19.32 16.53
C ILE A 171 -1.01 18.10 17.47
N GLU A 172 -2.13 17.41 17.71
CA GLU A 172 -2.17 16.18 18.53
C GLU A 172 -1.18 15.12 18.02
N ILE A 173 -1.12 14.92 16.68
CA ILE A 173 -0.23 13.95 16.06
C ILE A 173 1.24 14.38 16.20
N ASN A 174 1.53 15.66 16.01
CA ASN A 174 2.88 16.19 16.17
C ASN A 174 3.41 16.02 17.62
N GLU A 175 2.52 16.08 18.62
CA GLU A 175 2.89 15.85 20.01
C GLU A 175 2.98 14.36 20.37
N PHE A 176 2.43 13.47 19.54
CA PHE A 176 2.38 12.04 19.81
C PHE A 176 3.73 11.31 19.62
N ALA A 177 4.49 11.69 18.58
CA ALA A 177 5.83 11.12 18.32
C ALA A 177 6.65 12.05 17.42
N ASP A 178 7.97 11.82 17.40
CA ASP A 178 8.91 12.52 16.52
C ASP A 178 8.81 11.93 15.11
N PHE A 179 7.91 12.47 14.29
CA PHE A 179 7.76 12.14 12.88
C PHE A 179 8.70 12.99 12.03
N SER A 180 9.30 12.38 10.98
CA SER A 180 10.05 13.13 9.97
C SER A 180 9.12 14.06 9.17
N ASP A 181 7.91 13.58 8.88
CA ASP A 181 6.88 14.31 8.13
C ASP A 181 5.47 13.95 8.63
N ILE A 182 4.52 14.88 8.47
CA ILE A 182 3.11 14.67 8.78
C ILE A 182 2.29 15.12 7.58
N VAL A 183 1.67 14.17 6.87
CA VAL A 183 0.92 14.43 5.65
C VAL A 183 -0.56 14.08 5.81
N PRO A 184 -1.46 15.07 5.76
CA PRO A 184 -2.90 14.83 5.74
C PRO A 184 -3.37 14.37 4.36
N VAL A 185 -4.25 13.35 4.28
CA VAL A 185 -4.71 12.76 3.03
C VAL A 185 -6.15 12.24 3.10
N SER A 186 -6.91 12.38 2.03
CA SER A 186 -8.12 11.60 1.76
C SER A 186 -7.88 10.68 0.57
N ALA A 187 -7.74 9.39 0.84
CA ALA A 187 -7.57 8.39 -0.22
C ALA A 187 -8.85 8.21 -1.05
N LEU A 188 -10.03 8.39 -0.45
CA LEU A 188 -11.32 8.32 -1.16
C LEU A 188 -11.63 9.61 -1.94
N GLY A 189 -11.28 10.77 -1.38
CA GLY A 189 -11.45 12.07 -2.02
C GLY A 189 -10.34 12.39 -3.03
N HIS A 190 -9.28 11.58 -3.07
CA HIS A 190 -8.05 11.85 -3.84
C HIS A 190 -7.35 13.16 -3.47
N ASP A 191 -7.54 13.66 -2.23
CA ASP A 191 -6.89 14.86 -1.76
C ASP A 191 -5.49 14.54 -1.22
N ASN A 192 -4.48 15.32 -1.62
CA ASN A 192 -3.08 15.24 -1.20
C ASN A 192 -2.36 13.90 -1.49
N LEU A 193 -2.82 13.10 -2.46
CA LEU A 193 -2.13 11.86 -2.85
C LEU A 193 -0.76 12.11 -3.44
N ASP A 194 -0.59 13.18 -4.22
CA ASP A 194 0.69 13.55 -4.83
C ASP A 194 1.68 14.02 -3.78
N GLU A 195 1.22 14.73 -2.76
CA GLU A 195 2.04 15.12 -1.60
C GLU A 195 2.52 13.89 -0.83
N VAL A 196 1.64 12.91 -0.60
CA VAL A 196 2.04 11.63 0.03
C VAL A 196 3.09 10.93 -0.81
N ARG A 197 2.92 10.84 -2.15
CA ARG A 197 3.93 10.24 -3.04
C ARG A 197 5.27 10.92 -2.91
N GLN A 198 5.27 12.26 -2.98
CA GLN A 198 6.51 13.04 -2.92
C GLN A 198 7.22 12.85 -1.59
N VAL A 199 6.52 12.97 -0.45
CA VAL A 199 7.12 12.78 0.87
C VAL A 199 7.68 11.36 1.03
N LEU A 200 6.98 10.33 0.54
CA LEU A 200 7.50 8.97 0.57
C LEU A 200 8.76 8.82 -0.30
N ILE A 201 8.81 9.43 -1.48
CA ILE A 201 9.99 9.42 -2.36
C ILE A 201 11.17 10.13 -1.68
N ASP A 202 10.94 11.30 -1.09
CA ASP A 202 11.99 12.11 -0.45
C ASP A 202 12.63 11.37 0.74
N ASN A 203 11.85 10.55 1.42
CA ASN A 203 12.30 9.72 2.54
C ASN A 203 12.82 8.32 2.13
N THR A 204 12.96 8.06 0.83
CA THR A 204 13.48 6.80 0.30
C THR A 204 14.94 6.99 -0.17
N PRO A 205 15.86 6.04 0.04
CA PRO A 205 17.25 6.15 -0.39
C PRO A 205 17.39 6.16 -1.92
N GLU A 206 18.53 6.64 -2.40
CA GLU A 206 18.94 6.44 -3.78
C GLU A 206 19.20 4.95 -4.04
N GLY A 207 18.67 4.44 -5.14
CA GLY A 207 18.78 3.04 -5.49
C GLY A 207 18.29 2.76 -6.93
N PRO A 208 18.65 1.61 -7.50
CA PRO A 208 18.21 1.24 -8.85
C PRO A 208 16.73 0.83 -8.84
N GLN A 209 16.10 0.89 -9.99
CA GLN A 209 14.79 0.29 -10.19
C GLN A 209 14.83 -1.22 -9.91
N MET A 210 13.88 -1.73 -9.13
CA MET A 210 13.83 -3.12 -8.65
C MET A 210 12.90 -4.02 -9.47
N TYR A 211 11.82 -3.43 -10.01
CA TYR A 211 10.77 -4.16 -10.75
C TYR A 211 10.52 -3.52 -12.11
N PRO A 212 9.99 -4.26 -13.11
CA PRO A 212 9.53 -3.70 -14.38
C PRO A 212 8.50 -2.60 -14.21
N ASP A 213 8.44 -1.64 -15.14
CA ASP A 213 7.58 -0.46 -15.08
C ASP A 213 6.08 -0.78 -15.01
N ASP A 214 5.66 -1.87 -15.64
CA ASP A 214 4.28 -2.31 -15.72
C ASP A 214 3.84 -3.17 -14.52
N GLN A 215 4.79 -3.58 -13.69
CA GLN A 215 4.51 -4.40 -12.51
C GLN A 215 4.00 -3.54 -11.34
N VAL A 216 2.78 -3.79 -10.89
CA VAL A 216 2.12 -3.04 -9.79
C VAL A 216 2.00 -3.83 -8.49
N SER A 217 2.31 -5.13 -8.51
CA SER A 217 2.29 -6.01 -7.34
C SER A 217 3.19 -7.21 -7.55
N GLU A 218 3.67 -7.82 -6.46
CA GLU A 218 4.32 -9.13 -6.48
C GLU A 218 3.30 -10.29 -6.48
N GLU A 219 2.05 -10.00 -6.15
CA GLU A 219 0.99 -11.00 -6.11
C GLU A 219 0.61 -11.44 -7.52
N ARG A 220 0.38 -12.75 -7.68
CA ARG A 220 -0.15 -13.28 -8.94
C ARG A 220 -1.60 -12.84 -9.11
N PRO A 221 -2.09 -12.67 -10.34
CA PRO A 221 -3.49 -12.34 -10.60
C PRO A 221 -4.48 -13.29 -9.90
N GLU A 222 -4.17 -14.58 -9.83
CA GLU A 222 -4.98 -15.59 -9.14
C GLU A 222 -5.11 -15.29 -7.64
N ASP A 223 -4.00 -14.93 -6.98
CA ASP A 223 -3.99 -14.61 -5.54
C ASP A 223 -4.78 -13.32 -5.28
N THR A 224 -4.60 -12.30 -6.11
CA THR A 224 -5.36 -11.03 -6.03
C THR A 224 -6.86 -11.26 -6.21
N ILE A 225 -7.27 -12.07 -7.19
CA ILE A 225 -8.67 -12.41 -7.44
C ILE A 225 -9.25 -13.22 -6.27
N ALA A 226 -8.51 -14.21 -5.75
CA ALA A 226 -8.93 -15.01 -4.60
C ALA A 226 -9.19 -14.12 -3.37
N GLU A 227 -8.30 -13.18 -3.11
CA GLU A 227 -8.43 -12.25 -2.00
C GLU A 227 -9.59 -11.26 -2.20
N LEU A 228 -9.84 -10.75 -3.42
CA LEU A 228 -11.00 -9.92 -3.73
C LEU A 228 -12.33 -10.65 -3.47
N ILE A 229 -12.40 -11.92 -3.88
CA ILE A 229 -13.57 -12.77 -3.64
C ILE A 229 -13.75 -12.97 -2.14
N ARG A 230 -12.69 -13.28 -1.40
CA ARG A 230 -12.72 -13.42 0.05
C ARG A 230 -13.20 -12.12 0.72
N GLY A 231 -12.69 -10.97 0.31
CA GLY A 231 -13.11 -9.66 0.80
C GLY A 231 -14.60 -9.39 0.57
N ALA A 232 -15.12 -9.74 -0.61
CA ALA A 232 -16.55 -9.59 -0.93
C ALA A 232 -17.44 -10.50 -0.06
N PHE A 233 -17.00 -11.73 0.25
CA PHE A 233 -17.71 -12.59 1.21
C PHE A 233 -17.63 -12.04 2.65
N LEU A 234 -16.50 -11.47 3.05
CA LEU A 234 -16.35 -10.80 4.35
C LEU A 234 -17.40 -9.73 4.59
N GLU A 235 -17.75 -8.97 3.55
CA GLU A 235 -18.77 -7.92 3.63
C GLU A 235 -20.20 -8.43 3.62
N GLU A 236 -20.46 -9.60 3.01
CA GLU A 236 -21.80 -10.18 2.87
C GLU A 236 -22.20 -11.11 4.01
N LEU A 237 -21.23 -11.67 4.73
CA LEU A 237 -21.45 -12.66 5.78
C LEU A 237 -21.30 -12.02 7.16
N ASP A 238 -22.19 -12.41 8.09
CA ASP A 238 -22.15 -11.98 9.48
C ASP A 238 -21.41 -13.01 10.37
N ASP A 239 -21.10 -12.62 11.59
CA ASP A 239 -20.47 -13.42 12.64
C ASP A 239 -19.06 -13.97 12.29
N GLU A 240 -18.69 -15.15 12.79
CA GLU A 240 -17.35 -15.73 12.67
C GLU A 240 -17.09 -16.50 11.35
N LEU A 241 -18.10 -16.64 10.48
CA LEU A 241 -17.98 -17.33 9.19
C LEU A 241 -16.91 -16.78 8.25
N PRO A 242 -16.73 -15.45 8.19
CA PRO A 242 -15.69 -14.86 7.36
C PRO A 242 -14.27 -15.37 7.66
N HIS A 243 -13.99 -15.75 8.90
CA HIS A 243 -12.66 -16.22 9.32
C HIS A 243 -12.38 -17.69 8.95
N SER A 244 -13.44 -18.45 8.67
CA SER A 244 -13.38 -19.87 8.31
C SER A 244 -13.44 -20.14 6.80
N LEU A 245 -13.31 -19.08 5.99
CA LEU A 245 -13.40 -19.13 4.53
C LEU A 245 -12.02 -19.10 3.88
N ALA A 246 -11.77 -20.03 2.95
CA ALA A 246 -10.64 -19.96 2.02
C ALA A 246 -11.15 -19.95 0.58
N VAL A 247 -10.49 -19.17 -0.27
CA VAL A 247 -10.79 -19.04 -1.69
C VAL A 247 -9.55 -19.41 -2.50
N VAL A 248 -9.74 -20.25 -3.50
CA VAL A 248 -8.68 -20.65 -4.44
C VAL A 248 -9.16 -20.41 -5.85
N VAL A 249 -8.37 -19.73 -6.66
CA VAL A 249 -8.62 -19.65 -8.10
C VAL A 249 -8.05 -20.89 -8.76
N ASP A 250 -8.89 -21.68 -9.38
CA ASP A 250 -8.53 -22.96 -9.99
C ASP A 250 -7.98 -22.73 -11.41
N SER A 251 -8.61 -21.83 -12.18
CA SER A 251 -8.14 -21.43 -13.51
C SER A 251 -8.63 -20.04 -13.92
N ILE A 252 -7.86 -19.39 -14.78
CA ILE A 252 -8.24 -18.17 -15.50
C ILE A 252 -8.11 -18.48 -17.00
N GLU A 253 -9.25 -18.55 -17.70
CA GLU A 253 -9.29 -18.81 -19.12
C GLU A 253 -9.52 -17.52 -19.89
N ARG A 254 -8.61 -17.17 -20.77
CA ARG A 254 -8.74 -16.01 -21.67
C ARG A 254 -9.29 -16.46 -23.02
N PRO A 255 -9.99 -15.56 -23.78
CA PRO A 255 -10.53 -15.92 -25.09
C PRO A 255 -9.50 -16.47 -26.09
N GLU A 256 -8.24 -16.05 -25.92
CA GLU A 256 -7.10 -16.44 -26.78
C GLU A 256 -6.56 -17.84 -26.45
N ASP A 257 -6.84 -18.36 -25.25
CA ASP A 257 -6.31 -19.64 -24.76
C ASP A 257 -7.19 -20.85 -25.19
N ASN A 258 -8.30 -20.62 -25.90
CA ASN A 258 -9.27 -21.67 -26.22
C ASN A 258 -8.90 -22.43 -27.52
N GLU A 259 -8.07 -23.48 -27.40
CA GLU A 259 -7.88 -24.49 -28.47
C GLU A 259 -9.16 -25.29 -28.77
N SER A 260 -10.17 -25.30 -27.89
CA SER A 260 -11.39 -26.09 -28.01
C SER A 260 -12.53 -25.47 -28.80
N GLY A 261 -12.35 -24.27 -29.37
CA GLY A 261 -13.33 -23.64 -30.27
C GLY A 261 -14.66 -23.20 -29.66
N GLN A 262 -14.81 -23.27 -28.33
CA GLN A 262 -15.95 -22.67 -27.64
C GLN A 262 -15.66 -21.19 -27.37
N SER A 263 -16.20 -20.33 -28.25
CA SER A 263 -16.11 -18.88 -28.13
C SER A 263 -16.95 -18.39 -26.94
N TYR A 264 -16.30 -17.99 -25.86
CA TYR A 264 -16.94 -17.29 -24.73
C TYR A 264 -17.02 -15.78 -25.00
N GLU A 265 -17.56 -15.34 -26.13
CA GLU A 265 -17.88 -13.93 -26.45
C GLU A 265 -16.82 -12.90 -25.97
N GLY A 266 -15.54 -13.22 -25.99
CA GLY A 266 -14.47 -12.30 -25.55
C GLY A 266 -14.41 -12.03 -24.04
N LYS A 267 -15.02 -12.87 -23.18
CA LYS A 267 -15.02 -12.73 -21.73
C LYS A 267 -13.98 -13.67 -21.08
N ILE A 268 -13.24 -13.13 -20.13
CA ILE A 268 -12.37 -13.95 -19.27
C ILE A 268 -13.24 -14.78 -18.32
N GLN A 269 -12.98 -16.08 -18.23
CA GLN A 269 -13.59 -16.96 -17.25
C GLN A 269 -12.63 -17.23 -16.09
N VAL A 270 -13.14 -17.09 -14.88
CA VAL A 270 -12.39 -17.39 -13.66
C VAL A 270 -13.14 -18.49 -12.92
N MET A 271 -12.51 -19.65 -12.79
CA MET A 271 -13.03 -20.76 -11.98
C MET A 271 -12.48 -20.66 -10.57
N VAL A 272 -13.35 -20.77 -9.59
CA VAL A 272 -13.01 -20.53 -8.18
C VAL A 272 -13.63 -21.59 -7.28
N SER A 273 -12.81 -22.14 -6.40
CA SER A 273 -13.24 -23.01 -5.30
C SER A 273 -13.29 -22.23 -3.99
N VAL A 274 -14.43 -22.31 -3.31
CA VAL A 274 -14.63 -21.71 -1.98
C VAL A 274 -14.73 -22.81 -0.94
N TYR A 275 -13.78 -22.82 -0.01
CA TYR A 275 -13.67 -23.81 1.05
C TYR A 275 -14.15 -23.25 2.38
N VAL A 276 -14.77 -24.12 3.18
CA VAL A 276 -15.24 -23.83 4.54
C VAL A 276 -14.77 -24.93 5.50
N GLU A 277 -14.62 -24.60 6.76
CA GLU A 277 -14.16 -25.56 7.77
C GLU A 277 -15.17 -26.67 8.05
N ARG A 278 -16.48 -26.36 7.93
CA ARG A 278 -17.57 -27.31 8.28
C ARG A 278 -18.64 -27.33 7.20
N ASP A 279 -19.17 -28.47 6.88
CA ASP A 279 -20.25 -28.62 5.89
C ASP A 279 -21.51 -27.82 6.24
N SER A 280 -21.81 -27.62 7.52
CA SER A 280 -22.92 -26.78 7.99
C SER A 280 -22.81 -25.31 7.58
N GLN A 281 -21.60 -24.83 7.21
CA GLN A 281 -21.37 -23.47 6.78
C GLN A 281 -21.67 -23.24 5.29
N LYS A 282 -21.68 -24.31 4.46
CA LYS A 282 -21.96 -24.23 3.02
C LYS A 282 -23.31 -23.56 2.70
N PRO A 283 -24.43 -23.95 3.34
CA PRO A 283 -25.73 -23.31 3.07
C PRO A 283 -25.74 -21.81 3.40
N ILE A 284 -24.98 -21.39 4.42
CA ILE A 284 -24.89 -19.99 4.83
C ILE A 284 -24.13 -19.15 3.78
N ILE A 285 -23.01 -19.67 3.26
CA ILE A 285 -22.22 -19.02 2.21
C ILE A 285 -22.99 -18.93 0.90
N ILE A 286 -23.72 -19.97 0.53
CA ILE A 286 -24.53 -20.00 -0.68
C ILE A 286 -25.71 -19.02 -0.54
N GLY A 287 -26.36 -19.00 0.61
CA GLY A 287 -27.57 -18.25 0.85
C GLY A 287 -28.80 -18.91 0.23
N ARG A 288 -29.99 -18.41 0.57
CA ARG A 288 -31.25 -18.92 0.02
C ARG A 288 -31.34 -18.64 -1.47
N GLY A 289 -31.47 -19.68 -2.30
CA GLY A 289 -31.47 -19.53 -3.75
C GLY A 289 -30.16 -18.97 -4.32
N ALA A 290 -29.03 -19.20 -3.67
CA ALA A 290 -27.70 -18.71 -4.02
C ALA A 290 -27.54 -17.17 -3.99
N GLU A 291 -28.33 -16.48 -3.18
CA GLU A 291 -28.36 -15.01 -3.13
C GLU A 291 -27.02 -14.37 -2.73
N HIS A 292 -26.27 -14.99 -1.81
CA HIS A 292 -24.96 -14.46 -1.39
C HIS A 292 -23.94 -14.58 -2.52
N LEU A 293 -23.89 -15.73 -3.21
CA LEU A 293 -23.03 -15.91 -4.38
C LEU A 293 -23.34 -14.91 -5.50
N VAL A 294 -24.63 -14.64 -5.74
CA VAL A 294 -25.07 -13.64 -6.76
C VAL A 294 -24.61 -12.23 -6.36
N ARG A 295 -24.75 -11.85 -5.08
CA ARG A 295 -24.32 -10.54 -4.58
C ARG A 295 -22.79 -10.39 -4.66
N VAL A 296 -22.04 -11.38 -4.21
CA VAL A 296 -20.57 -11.42 -4.31
C VAL A 296 -20.13 -11.28 -5.78
N LYS A 297 -20.70 -12.09 -6.68
CA LYS A 297 -20.41 -12.00 -8.13
C LYS A 297 -20.68 -10.61 -8.69
N LYS A 298 -21.76 -9.95 -8.28
CA LYS A 298 -22.11 -8.59 -8.73
C LYS A 298 -21.09 -7.57 -8.25
N LYS A 299 -20.64 -7.65 -6.98
CA LYS A 299 -19.61 -6.77 -6.40
C LYS A 299 -18.27 -6.91 -7.09
N LEU A 300 -17.91 -8.14 -7.48
CA LEU A 300 -16.60 -8.47 -8.06
C LEU A 300 -16.44 -8.11 -9.52
N ARG A 301 -17.53 -7.88 -10.26
CA ARG A 301 -17.48 -7.66 -11.71
C ARG A 301 -16.59 -6.49 -12.13
N SER A 302 -16.62 -5.39 -11.41
CA SER A 302 -15.78 -4.23 -11.73
C SER A 302 -14.33 -4.39 -11.21
N PRO A 303 -14.08 -4.81 -9.95
CA PRO A 303 -12.72 -5.03 -9.46
C PRO A 303 -11.91 -6.04 -10.27
N VAL A 304 -12.49 -7.20 -10.57
CA VAL A 304 -11.79 -8.28 -11.32
C VAL A 304 -11.47 -7.88 -12.76
N ASN A 305 -12.29 -7.04 -13.39
CA ASN A 305 -12.01 -6.54 -14.75
C ASN A 305 -10.85 -5.54 -14.82
N ARG A 306 -10.29 -5.11 -13.68
CA ARG A 306 -9.17 -4.16 -13.60
C ARG A 306 -7.83 -4.86 -13.33
N ILE A 307 -7.85 -6.15 -13.06
CA ILE A 307 -6.69 -7.02 -12.92
C ILE A 307 -6.30 -7.60 -14.29
#